data_26afa94c5354313ce2ebfda59cf8d22b
#
_entry.id   26afa94c5354313ce2ebfda59cf8d22b
#
_cell.length_a   1.000
_cell.length_b   1.000
_cell.length_c   1.000
_cell.angle_alpha   90.00
_cell.angle_beta   90.00
_cell.angle_gamma   90.00
#
_symmetry.space_group_name_H-M   'P 1'
#
loop_
_entity.id
_entity.type
_entity.pdbx_description
1 polymer ?
#
loop_
_entity_poly.entity_id
_entity_poly.type
_entity_poly.pdbx_seq_one_letter_code
_entity_poly.pdbx_strand_id
1 'polypeptide(L)'
;SMPEYSVLLMTDRAGEAGIRPSVLAHKVVFSRSRLTHTMKRLESRNLISRRPCQGDGRGGLVFLTDAGKRLFDEAAIVQRDVIRRLFLNEITPEEIDMLTGLFSRVSERINNDTPCP
;
A
#
# COMPACT_ATOMS: atom_id res chain seq x y z
N SER A 1 1.81 4.57 -12.29
CA SER A 1 2.19 5.72 -11.46
C SER A 1 2.44 5.28 -10.02
N MET A 2 3.18 6.07 -9.29
CA MET A 2 3.47 5.77 -7.86
C MET A 2 2.21 5.71 -6.99
N PRO A 3 1.24 6.61 -7.14
CA PRO A 3 -0.01 6.48 -6.39
C PRO A 3 -0.75 5.17 -6.63
N GLU A 4 -0.83 4.74 -7.87
CA GLU A 4 -1.46 3.46 -8.20
C GLU A 4 -0.69 2.27 -7.63
N TYR A 5 0.63 2.31 -7.74
CA TYR A 5 1.50 1.27 -7.15
C TYR A 5 1.30 1.15 -5.64
N SER A 6 1.23 2.28 -4.93
CA SER A 6 1.03 2.27 -3.47
C SER A 6 -0.30 1.63 -3.09
N VAL A 7 -1.37 1.91 -3.83
CA VAL A 7 -2.68 1.29 -3.59
C VAL A 7 -2.61 -0.22 -3.84
N LEU A 8 -2.00 -0.63 -4.95
CA LEU A 8 -1.84 -2.05 -5.27
C LEU A 8 -1.02 -2.78 -4.19
N LEU A 9 0.07 -2.16 -3.74
CA LEU A 9 0.93 -2.73 -2.70
C LEU A 9 0.17 -2.99 -1.39
N MET A 10 -0.56 -1.99 -0.90
CA MET A 10 -1.29 -2.14 0.36
C MET A 10 -2.46 -3.12 0.23
N THR A 11 -3.09 -3.16 -0.92
CA THR A 11 -4.16 -4.12 -1.21
C THR A 11 -3.61 -5.55 -1.29
N ASP A 12 -2.44 -5.72 -1.91
CA ASP A 12 -1.76 -7.01 -1.95
C ASP A 12 -1.40 -7.52 -0.56
N ARG A 13 -0.88 -6.64 0.29
CA ARG A 13 -0.51 -6.98 1.67
C ARG A 13 -1.69 -7.40 2.52
N ALA A 14 -2.87 -6.87 2.26
CA ALA A 14 -4.10 -7.26 2.95
C ALA A 14 -4.56 -8.66 2.56
N GLY A 15 -4.18 -9.14 1.38
CA GLY A 15 -4.46 -10.50 0.91
C GLY A 15 -5.94 -10.82 0.82
N GLU A 16 -6.29 -12.03 1.20
CA GLU A 16 -7.67 -12.53 1.12
C GLU A 16 -8.64 -11.83 2.07
N ALA A 17 -8.12 -11.20 3.12
CA ALA A 17 -8.97 -10.45 4.05
C ALA A 17 -9.53 -9.17 3.43
N GLY A 18 -8.86 -8.65 2.42
CA GLY A 18 -9.20 -7.36 1.82
C GLY A 18 -8.87 -6.18 2.73
N ILE A 19 -9.09 -4.98 2.24
CA ILE A 19 -8.80 -3.77 2.99
C ILE A 19 -9.93 -2.75 2.82
N ARG A 20 -10.34 -2.12 3.92
CA ARG A 20 -11.34 -1.05 3.88
C ARG A 20 -10.73 0.21 3.25
N PRO A 21 -11.50 0.97 2.44
CA PRO A 21 -10.99 2.21 1.84
C PRO A 21 -10.43 3.21 2.84
N SER A 22 -11.05 3.35 4.02
CA SER A 22 -10.55 4.25 5.07
C SER A 22 -9.18 3.83 5.59
N VAL A 23 -8.96 2.54 5.79
CA VAL A 23 -7.68 2.00 6.22
C VAL A 23 -6.64 2.16 5.11
N LEU A 24 -7.05 1.90 3.87
CA LEU A 24 -6.18 2.05 2.69
C LEU A 24 -5.71 3.51 2.55
N ALA A 25 -6.63 4.48 2.68
CA ALA A 25 -6.29 5.90 2.62
C ALA A 25 -5.25 6.27 3.67
N HIS A 26 -5.39 5.77 4.88
CA HIS A 26 -4.44 6.02 5.96
C HIS A 26 -3.06 5.42 5.64
N LYS A 27 -3.02 4.18 5.15
CA LYS A 27 -1.76 3.49 4.84
C LYS A 27 -0.99 4.11 3.68
N VAL A 28 -1.68 4.62 2.67
CA VAL A 28 -1.03 5.28 1.52
C VAL A 28 -0.86 6.79 1.72
N VAL A 29 -1.35 7.33 2.82
CA VAL A 29 -1.28 8.75 3.15
C VAL A 29 -1.94 9.61 2.06
N PHE A 30 -3.13 9.21 1.65
CA PHE A 30 -3.92 9.94 0.64
C PHE A 30 -5.12 10.60 1.30
N SER A 31 -5.55 11.74 0.74
CA SER A 31 -6.87 12.26 1.02
C SER A 31 -7.94 11.32 0.45
N ARG A 32 -9.17 11.41 0.98
CA ARG A 32 -10.29 10.60 0.47
C ARG A 32 -10.51 10.81 -1.02
N SER A 33 -10.43 12.07 -1.48
CA SER A 33 -10.61 12.41 -2.89
C SER A 33 -9.56 11.75 -3.77
N ARG A 34 -8.31 11.83 -3.37
CA ARG A 34 -7.20 11.24 -4.13
C ARG A 34 -7.33 9.73 -4.19
N LEU A 35 -7.67 9.09 -3.07
CA LEU A 35 -7.88 7.65 -3.05
C LEU A 35 -9.04 7.26 -3.95
N THR A 36 -10.17 7.97 -3.88
CA THR A 36 -11.35 7.70 -4.72
C THR A 36 -10.99 7.76 -6.20
N HIS A 37 -10.25 8.78 -6.62
CA HIS A 37 -9.80 8.91 -8.01
C HIS A 37 -8.88 7.77 -8.43
N THR A 38 -7.90 7.45 -7.59
CA THR A 38 -6.96 6.37 -7.87
C THR A 38 -7.67 5.03 -7.95
N MET A 39 -8.58 4.76 -7.03
CA MET A 39 -9.36 3.52 -7.01
C MET A 39 -10.25 3.39 -8.25
N LYS A 40 -10.92 4.47 -8.67
CA LYS A 40 -11.74 4.45 -9.88
C LYS A 40 -10.93 4.08 -11.12
N ARG A 41 -9.73 4.62 -11.25
CA ARG A 41 -8.85 4.28 -12.37
C ARG A 41 -8.44 2.80 -12.33
N LEU A 42 -8.10 2.30 -11.16
CA LEU A 42 -7.73 0.88 -10.99
C LEU A 42 -8.92 -0.04 -11.26
N GLU A 43 -10.11 0.33 -10.78
CA GLU A 43 -11.34 -0.42 -11.06
C GLU A 43 -11.67 -0.44 -12.55
N SER A 44 -11.54 0.69 -13.23
CA SER A 44 -11.83 0.79 -14.67
C SER A 44 -10.89 -0.08 -15.51
N ARG A 45 -9.68 -0.34 -15.01
CA ARG A 45 -8.70 -1.24 -15.63
C ARG A 45 -8.83 -2.69 -15.13
N ASN A 46 -9.83 -2.96 -14.31
CA ASN A 46 -10.08 -4.28 -13.72
C ASN A 46 -8.89 -4.82 -12.89
N LEU A 47 -8.21 -3.94 -12.18
CA LEU A 47 -7.06 -4.31 -11.35
C LEU A 47 -7.43 -4.50 -9.88
N ILE A 48 -8.50 -3.86 -9.42
CA ILE A 48 -9.06 -4.06 -8.09
C ILE A 48 -10.55 -4.32 -8.19
N SER A 49 -11.10 -4.98 -7.18
CA SER A 49 -12.53 -5.21 -7.03
C SER A 49 -12.96 -4.84 -5.63
N ARG A 50 -14.25 -4.52 -5.49
CA ARG A 50 -14.86 -4.24 -4.18
C ARG A 50 -15.90 -5.32 -3.88
N ARG A 51 -15.93 -5.75 -2.61
CA ARG A 51 -16.96 -6.68 -2.12
C ARG A 51 -17.63 -6.07 -0.90
N PRO A 52 -18.97 -6.23 -0.75
CA PRO A 52 -19.65 -5.74 0.43
C PRO A 52 -19.08 -6.40 1.69
N CYS A 53 -18.93 -5.61 2.75
CA CYS A 53 -18.53 -6.13 4.06
C CYS A 53 -19.80 -6.59 4.78
N GLN A 54 -19.81 -7.83 5.29
CA GLN A 54 -20.95 -8.34 6.06
C GLN A 54 -21.14 -7.51 7.34
N GLY A 55 -22.35 -7.01 7.55
CA GLY A 55 -22.74 -6.28 8.74
C GLY A 55 -22.46 -4.79 8.75
N ASP A 56 -21.71 -4.28 7.78
CA ASP A 56 -21.42 -2.88 7.64
C ASP A 56 -21.76 -2.43 6.22
N GLY A 57 -22.89 -1.76 6.04
CA GLY A 57 -23.38 -1.32 4.73
C GLY A 57 -22.55 -0.21 4.09
N ARG A 58 -21.37 0.11 4.59
CA ARG A 58 -20.57 1.24 4.11
C ARG A 58 -19.19 0.77 3.61
N GLY A 59 -18.90 1.08 2.35
CA GLY A 59 -17.57 1.08 1.80
C GLY A 59 -16.96 -0.24 1.38
N GLY A 60 -17.45 -1.37 1.84
CA GLY A 60 -16.97 -2.69 1.43
C GLY A 60 -15.48 -2.93 1.69
N LEU A 61 -14.98 -4.00 1.10
CA LEU A 61 -13.57 -4.38 1.13
C LEU A 61 -12.98 -4.35 -0.27
N VAL A 62 -11.73 -3.91 -0.37
CA VAL A 62 -11.00 -3.81 -1.64
C VAL A 62 -10.05 -5.01 -1.74
N PHE A 63 -10.00 -5.62 -2.93
CA PHE A 63 -9.16 -6.77 -3.24
C PHE A 63 -8.46 -6.55 -4.58
N LEU A 64 -7.29 -7.16 -4.75
CA LEU A 64 -6.70 -7.27 -6.08
C LEU A 64 -7.48 -8.30 -6.90
N THR A 65 -7.64 -8.01 -8.19
CA THR A 65 -8.05 -9.03 -9.16
C THR A 65 -6.82 -9.86 -9.56
N ASP A 66 -7.03 -10.94 -10.29
CA ASP A 66 -5.90 -11.72 -10.84
C ASP A 66 -5.03 -10.84 -11.75
N ALA A 67 -5.67 -10.00 -12.57
CA ALA A 67 -4.94 -9.03 -13.41
C ALA A 67 -4.14 -8.03 -12.58
N GLY A 68 -4.74 -7.53 -11.48
CA GLY A 68 -4.07 -6.62 -10.55
C GLY A 68 -2.87 -7.27 -9.89
N LYS A 69 -3.00 -8.52 -9.47
CA LYS A 69 -1.90 -9.27 -8.86
C LYS A 69 -0.74 -9.46 -9.84
N ARG A 70 -1.04 -9.84 -11.09
CA ARG A 70 -0.01 -10.00 -12.12
C ARG A 70 0.72 -8.69 -12.39
N LEU A 71 -0.01 -7.60 -12.55
CA LEU A 71 0.58 -6.29 -12.78
C LEU A 71 1.43 -5.83 -11.60
N PHE A 72 0.92 -6.04 -10.39
CA PHE A 72 1.66 -5.70 -9.18
C PHE A 72 2.97 -6.49 -9.07
N ASP A 73 2.94 -7.79 -9.32
CA ASP A 73 4.13 -8.64 -9.24
C ASP A 73 5.20 -8.20 -10.24
N GLU A 74 4.80 -7.85 -11.46
CA GLU A 74 5.71 -7.32 -12.48
C GLU A 74 6.31 -5.97 -12.03
N ALA A 75 5.48 -5.07 -11.55
CA ALA A 75 5.93 -3.76 -11.09
C ALA A 75 6.84 -3.87 -9.87
N ALA A 76 6.58 -4.82 -8.97
CA ALA A 76 7.39 -5.04 -7.78
C ALA A 76 8.81 -5.47 -8.12
N ILE A 77 8.99 -6.27 -9.18
CA ILE A 77 10.32 -6.67 -9.64
C ILE A 77 11.11 -5.44 -10.09
N VAL A 78 10.50 -4.60 -10.91
CA VAL A 78 11.12 -3.36 -11.41
C VAL A 78 11.47 -2.43 -10.24
N GLN A 79 10.55 -2.26 -9.29
CA GLN A 79 10.75 -1.40 -8.14
C GLN A 79 11.89 -1.88 -7.24
N ARG A 80 11.98 -3.19 -7.02
CA ARG A 80 13.10 -3.77 -6.26
C ARG A 80 14.45 -3.54 -6.93
N ASP A 81 14.50 -3.65 -8.26
CA ASP A 81 15.73 -3.40 -9.03
C ASP A 81 16.16 -1.94 -8.92
N VAL A 82 15.23 -1.01 -9.02
CA VAL A 82 15.52 0.43 -8.88
C VAL A 82 16.06 0.72 -7.48
N ILE A 83 15.40 0.23 -6.44
CA ILE A 83 15.83 0.42 -5.05
C ILE A 83 17.22 -0.19 -4.84
N ARG A 84 17.45 -1.40 -5.36
CA ARG A 84 18.75 -2.07 -5.21
C ARG A 84 19.86 -1.27 -5.88
N ARG A 85 19.65 -0.81 -7.11
CA ARG A 85 20.67 -0.07 -7.85
C ARG A 85 20.95 1.30 -7.26
N LEU A 86 19.89 2.04 -6.91
CA LEU A 86 20.04 3.43 -6.51
C LEU A 86 20.31 3.60 -5.02
N PHE A 87 20.00 2.61 -4.21
CA PHE A 87 20.04 2.75 -2.76
C PHE A 87 20.85 1.65 -2.08
N LEU A 88 20.46 0.38 -2.25
CA LEU A 88 21.03 -0.71 -1.46
C LEU A 88 22.49 -1.03 -1.82
N ASN A 89 22.92 -0.77 -3.05
CA ASN A 89 24.31 -0.99 -3.45
C ASN A 89 25.28 0.02 -2.83
N GLU A 90 24.76 1.17 -2.37
CA GLU A 90 25.57 2.24 -1.77
C GLU A 90 25.56 2.19 -0.23
N ILE A 91 24.79 1.28 0.36
CA ILE A 91 24.59 1.22 1.81
C ILE A 91 25.14 -0.10 2.35
N THR A 92 25.90 -0.01 3.45
CA THR A 92 26.42 -1.19 4.15
C THR A 92 25.30 -1.86 4.97
N PRO A 93 25.44 -3.17 5.29
CA PRO A 93 24.48 -3.85 6.17
C PRO A 93 24.31 -3.16 7.52
N GLU A 94 25.39 -2.61 8.08
CA GLU A 94 25.36 -1.90 9.38
C GLU A 94 24.54 -0.61 9.27
N GLU A 95 24.69 0.12 8.16
CA GLU A 95 23.89 1.33 7.90
C GLU A 95 22.42 0.98 7.71
N ILE A 96 22.10 -0.13 7.05
CA ILE A 96 20.71 -0.59 6.89
C ILE A 96 20.09 -0.89 8.26
N ASP A 97 20.81 -1.60 9.12
CA ASP A 97 20.34 -1.93 10.48
C ASP A 97 20.10 -0.67 11.30
N MET A 98 21.00 0.31 11.20
CA MET A 98 20.88 1.58 11.90
C MET A 98 19.64 2.36 11.44
N LEU A 99 19.44 2.46 10.12
CA LEU A 99 18.28 3.15 9.55
C LEU A 99 16.97 2.44 9.90
N THR A 100 16.94 1.12 9.81
CA THR A 100 15.77 0.32 10.17
C THR A 100 15.38 0.54 11.62
N GLY A 101 16.36 0.50 12.53
CA GLY A 101 16.12 0.76 13.95
C GLY A 101 15.60 2.16 14.21
N LEU A 102 16.20 3.17 13.56
CA LEU A 102 15.78 4.56 13.71
C LEU A 102 14.34 4.77 13.22
N PHE A 103 14.03 4.33 12.01
CA PHE A 103 12.69 4.49 11.45
C PHE A 103 11.63 3.72 12.23
N SER A 104 11.95 2.54 12.76
CA SER A 104 11.05 1.78 13.62
C SER A 104 10.68 2.55 14.87
N ARG A 105 11.68 3.16 15.54
CA ARG A 105 11.43 3.96 16.76
C ARG A 105 10.60 5.19 16.47
N VAL A 106 10.89 5.89 15.36
CA VAL A 106 10.13 7.07 14.95
C VAL A 106 8.69 6.69 14.60
N SER A 107 8.49 5.61 13.87
CA SER A 107 7.16 5.12 13.50
C SER A 107 6.32 4.75 14.72
N GLU A 108 6.91 4.06 15.70
CA GLU A 108 6.22 3.72 16.94
C GLU A 108 5.78 4.97 17.69
N ARG A 109 6.65 5.97 17.78
CA ARG A 109 6.32 7.22 18.46
C ARG A 109 5.18 7.96 17.77
N ILE A 110 5.22 8.04 16.45
CA ILE A 110 4.15 8.67 15.66
C ILE A 110 2.82 7.93 15.88
N ASN A 111 2.84 6.61 15.83
CA ASN A 111 1.64 5.79 16.01
C ASN A 111 1.06 5.92 17.42
N ASN A 112 1.92 6.06 18.44
CA ASN A 112 1.48 6.22 19.84
C ASN A 112 0.94 7.62 20.11
N ASP A 113 1.47 8.65 19.46
CA ASP A 113 1.04 10.04 19.64
C ASP A 113 -0.18 10.40 18.79
N THR A 114 -0.46 9.63 17.73
CA THR A 114 -1.58 9.90 16.82
C THR A 114 -2.81 9.13 17.31
N PRO A 115 -3.92 9.83 17.68
CA PRO A 115 -5.14 9.13 18.06
C PRO A 115 -5.62 8.25 16.88
N CYS A 116 -5.94 7.02 17.19
CA CYS A 116 -6.55 6.11 16.20
C CYS A 116 -7.90 6.68 15.76
N PRO A 117 -8.12 6.91 14.45
CA PRO A 117 -9.43 7.33 13.98
C PRO A 117 -10.48 6.23 14.15
#